data_cc3beedbc77a45a50f908c166cffacf2
#
_entry.id   cc3beedbc77a45a50f908c166cffacf2
#
_cell.length_a   1.000
_cell.length_b   1.000
_cell.length_c   1.000
_cell.angle_alpha   90.00
_cell.angle_beta   90.00
_cell.angle_gamma   90.00
#
_symmetry.space_group_name_H-M   'P 1'
#
loop_
_entity.id
_entity.type
_entity.pdbx_description
1 polymer ?
#
loop_
_entity_poly.entity_id
_entity_poly.type
_entity_poly.pdbx_seq_one_letter_code
_entity_poly.pdbx_strand_id
1 'polypeptide(L)'
;MAKITIQRIFDATKALATEAGQSLQDFINFQAQFAEITLRALRNGLTYSDNMDCEIRSLKLSQNASVALNLTKRPTEIRARRVLETSFALAQPIQWGFTANGKPFVVAVFSPVPTTPVEVEIIILY
;
A
#
# COMPACT_ATOMS: atom_id res chain seq x y z
N MET A 1 28.54 21.97 -9.63
CA MET A 1 27.90 21.50 -8.45
C MET A 1 26.62 22.28 -8.19
N ALA A 2 25.48 21.58 -8.18
CA ALA A 2 24.16 22.22 -8.09
C ALA A 2 23.98 23.07 -6.82
N LYS A 3 24.48 22.62 -5.67
CA LYS A 3 24.36 23.33 -4.38
C LYS A 3 25.06 24.70 -4.40
N ILE A 4 26.25 24.79 -4.98
CA ILE A 4 26.99 26.04 -5.10
C ILE A 4 26.30 27.00 -6.08
N THR A 5 25.78 26.48 -7.18
CA THR A 5 25.04 27.28 -8.17
C THR A 5 23.76 27.87 -7.56
N ILE A 6 23.00 27.11 -6.80
CA ILE A 6 21.80 27.56 -6.11
C ILE A 6 22.14 28.68 -5.12
N GLN A 7 23.19 28.51 -4.34
CA GLN A 7 23.62 29.52 -3.36
C GLN A 7 24.01 30.84 -4.04
N ARG A 8 24.72 30.77 -5.16
CA ARG A 8 25.09 31.96 -5.93
C ARG A 8 23.89 32.71 -6.50
N ILE A 9 22.92 31.98 -7.04
CA ILE A 9 21.67 32.57 -7.52
C ILE A 9 20.92 33.26 -6.38
N PHE A 10 20.82 32.60 -5.25
CA PHE A 10 20.16 33.15 -4.08
C PHE A 10 20.85 34.43 -3.56
N ASP A 11 22.17 34.43 -3.46
CA ASP A 11 22.93 35.58 -2.99
C ASP A 11 22.78 36.79 -3.92
N ALA A 12 22.85 36.58 -5.24
CA ALA A 12 22.62 37.61 -6.21
C ALA A 12 21.20 38.19 -6.14
N THR A 13 20.21 37.36 -6.03
CA THR A 13 18.81 37.76 -5.91
C THR A 13 18.56 38.55 -4.63
N LYS A 14 19.14 38.13 -3.54
CA LYS A 14 19.04 38.78 -2.23
C LYS A 14 19.65 40.19 -2.25
N ALA A 15 20.73 40.36 -2.97
CA ALA A 15 21.38 41.66 -3.11
C ALA A 15 20.54 42.65 -3.94
N LEU A 16 19.70 42.13 -4.85
CA LEU A 16 18.84 42.94 -5.71
C LEU A 16 17.51 43.31 -5.09
N ALA A 17 16.82 42.32 -4.50
CA ALA A 17 15.49 42.50 -3.88
C ALA A 17 15.20 41.44 -2.85
N THR A 18 14.90 41.85 -1.62
CA THR A 18 14.64 40.93 -0.52
C THR A 18 13.44 40.03 -0.76
N GLU A 19 12.33 40.56 -1.28
CA GLU A 19 11.12 39.79 -1.59
C GLU A 19 11.36 38.74 -2.66
N ALA A 20 12.05 39.12 -3.75
CA ALA A 20 12.41 38.19 -4.82
C ALA A 20 13.35 37.09 -4.30
N GLY A 21 14.29 37.43 -3.43
CA GLY A 21 15.18 36.47 -2.80
C GLY A 21 14.44 35.49 -1.92
N GLN A 22 13.46 35.95 -1.15
CA GLN A 22 12.63 35.11 -0.29
C GLN A 22 11.77 34.14 -1.12
N SER A 23 11.13 34.61 -2.19
CA SER A 23 10.34 33.78 -3.08
C SER A 23 11.17 32.69 -3.76
N LEU A 24 12.39 33.04 -4.17
CA LEU A 24 13.32 32.08 -4.77
C LEU A 24 13.76 31.03 -3.76
N GLN A 25 14.02 31.42 -2.51
CA GLN A 25 14.37 30.48 -1.46
C GLN A 25 13.23 29.51 -1.15
N ASP A 26 12.01 30.01 -1.07
CA ASP A 26 10.82 29.19 -0.81
C ASP A 26 10.63 28.16 -1.94
N PHE A 27 10.83 28.56 -3.17
CA PHE A 27 10.78 27.66 -4.34
C PHE A 27 11.86 26.58 -4.26
N ILE A 28 13.09 26.94 -3.94
CA ILE A 28 14.21 26.00 -3.81
C ILE A 28 13.94 25.00 -2.69
N ASN A 29 13.45 25.47 -1.53
CA ASN A 29 13.10 24.60 -0.41
C ASN A 29 11.99 23.62 -0.76
N PHE A 30 10.98 24.07 -1.49
CA PHE A 30 9.90 23.22 -1.97
C PHE A 30 10.44 22.11 -2.90
N GLN A 31 11.28 22.45 -3.86
CA GLN A 31 11.90 21.50 -4.77
C GLN A 31 12.77 20.48 -4.03
N ALA A 32 13.54 20.91 -3.05
CA ALA A 32 14.36 20.02 -2.24
C ALA A 32 13.52 19.03 -1.41
N GLN A 33 12.43 19.50 -0.80
CA GLN A 33 11.51 18.64 -0.04
C GLN A 33 10.81 17.64 -0.94
N PHE A 34 10.35 18.07 -2.10
CA PHE A 34 9.70 17.18 -3.07
C PHE A 34 10.65 16.07 -3.55
N ALA A 35 11.88 16.42 -3.89
CA ALA A 35 12.90 15.46 -4.29
C ALA A 35 13.23 14.47 -3.17
N GLU A 36 13.33 14.94 -1.93
CA GLU A 36 13.60 14.10 -0.78
C GLU A 36 12.48 13.08 -0.53
N ILE A 37 11.22 13.50 -0.59
CA ILE A 37 10.06 12.63 -0.42
C ILE A 37 10.05 11.56 -1.52
N THR A 38 10.28 11.96 -2.77
CA THR A 38 10.31 11.04 -3.91
C THR A 38 11.44 10.00 -3.77
N LEU A 39 12.64 10.43 -3.41
CA LEU A 39 13.78 9.54 -3.20
C LEU A 39 13.55 8.57 -2.03
N ARG A 40 12.92 9.04 -0.97
CA ARG A 40 12.59 8.19 0.18
C ARG A 40 11.60 7.10 -0.21
N ALA A 41 10.56 7.43 -0.97
CA ALA A 41 9.59 6.46 -1.48
C ALA A 41 10.28 5.42 -2.36
N LEU A 42 11.17 5.84 -3.26
CA LEU A 42 11.91 4.94 -4.15
C LEU A 42 12.89 4.03 -3.39
N ARG A 43 13.57 4.53 -2.35
CA ARG A 43 14.49 3.73 -1.53
C ARG A 43 13.78 2.64 -0.74
N ASN A 44 12.63 2.95 -0.18
CA ASN A 44 11.84 1.99 0.61
C ASN A 44 11.08 1.01 -0.28
N GLY A 45 11.11 1.20 -1.58
CA GLY A 45 10.33 0.45 -2.54
C GLY A 45 8.86 0.80 -2.48
N LEU A 46 8.16 0.53 -3.56
CA LEU A 46 6.73 0.71 -3.62
C LEU A 46 6.05 -0.61 -3.28
N THR A 47 5.11 -0.58 -2.34
CA THR A 47 4.29 -1.73 -2.00
C THR A 47 3.09 -1.83 -2.93
N TYR A 48 2.35 -2.95 -2.85
CA TYR A 48 1.07 -3.06 -3.56
C TYR A 48 0.09 -1.96 -3.14
N SER A 49 0.07 -1.61 -1.86
CA SER A 49 -0.79 -0.54 -1.35
C SER A 49 -0.45 0.83 -1.89
N ASP A 50 0.83 1.08 -2.23
CA ASP A 50 1.28 2.37 -2.77
C ASP A 50 1.03 2.48 -4.28
N ASN A 51 1.13 1.36 -5.00
CA ASN A 51 0.99 1.33 -6.47
C ASN A 51 -0.43 1.08 -6.93
N MET A 52 -1.22 0.38 -6.12
CA MET A 52 -2.57 -0.06 -6.43
C MET A 52 -3.48 0.27 -5.27
N ASP A 53 -4.73 0.58 -5.55
CA ASP A 53 -5.73 0.74 -4.49
C ASP A 53 -6.09 -0.64 -3.94
N CYS A 54 -5.26 -1.14 -3.04
CA CYS A 54 -5.41 -2.46 -2.46
C CYS A 54 -4.97 -2.50 -1.00
N GLU A 55 -5.39 -3.54 -0.32
CA GLU A 55 -5.05 -3.83 1.06
C GLU A 55 -4.60 -5.29 1.19
N ILE A 56 -3.58 -5.52 1.99
CA ILE A 56 -3.10 -6.87 2.28
C ILE A 56 -3.45 -7.18 3.73
N ARG A 57 -4.18 -8.27 3.95
CA ARG A 57 -4.56 -8.74 5.29
C ARG A 57 -4.21 -10.19 5.49
N SER A 58 -3.89 -10.54 6.74
CA SER A 58 -3.78 -11.93 7.18
C SER A 58 -5.05 -12.32 7.92
N LEU A 59 -5.64 -13.44 7.54
CA LEU A 59 -6.85 -13.99 8.15
C LEU A 59 -6.63 -15.44 8.56
N LYS A 60 -7.26 -15.84 9.64
CA LYS A 60 -7.36 -17.26 10.01
C LYS A 60 -8.65 -17.82 9.44
N LEU A 61 -8.52 -18.78 8.55
CA LEU A 61 -9.63 -19.39 7.83
C LEU A 61 -9.74 -20.88 8.19
N SER A 62 -10.96 -21.31 8.48
CA SER A 62 -11.27 -22.71 8.67
C SER A 62 -11.73 -23.33 7.36
N GLN A 63 -11.69 -24.67 7.27
CA GLN A 63 -12.11 -25.40 6.08
C GLN A 63 -13.56 -25.05 5.73
N ASN A 64 -13.75 -24.52 4.53
CA ASN A 64 -15.08 -24.24 3.94
C ASN A 64 -16.00 -23.38 4.83
N ALA A 65 -15.42 -22.53 5.66
CA ALA A 65 -16.15 -21.61 6.53
C ALA A 65 -16.02 -20.18 6.02
N SER A 66 -17.12 -19.43 6.01
CA SER A 66 -17.10 -18.03 5.59
C SER A 66 -16.63 -17.12 6.73
N VAL A 67 -15.79 -16.16 6.40
CA VAL A 67 -15.32 -15.12 7.31
C VAL A 67 -15.69 -13.76 6.73
N ALA A 68 -16.46 -12.99 7.48
CA ALA A 68 -16.86 -11.64 7.09
C ALA A 68 -15.69 -10.67 7.29
N LEU A 69 -15.55 -9.72 6.36
CA LEU A 69 -14.52 -8.68 6.39
C LEU A 69 -15.15 -7.33 6.72
N ASN A 70 -14.49 -6.58 7.61
CA ASN A 70 -14.84 -5.18 7.87
C ASN A 70 -13.99 -4.28 6.97
N LEU A 71 -14.56 -3.82 5.87
CA LEU A 71 -13.90 -2.94 4.92
C LEU A 71 -14.62 -1.59 4.88
N THR A 72 -13.83 -0.51 4.73
CA THR A 72 -14.35 0.85 4.60
C THR A 72 -14.84 1.15 3.18
N LYS A 73 -14.30 0.43 2.19
CA LYS A 73 -14.67 0.54 0.78
C LYS A 73 -15.21 -0.79 0.27
N ARG A 74 -15.99 -0.72 -0.80
CA ARG A 74 -16.44 -1.93 -1.49
C ARG A 74 -15.31 -2.51 -2.33
N PRO A 75 -14.92 -3.78 -2.12
CA PRO A 75 -13.87 -4.40 -2.91
C PRO A 75 -14.36 -4.76 -4.32
N THR A 76 -13.46 -4.68 -5.30
CA THR A 76 -13.69 -5.19 -6.65
C THR A 76 -13.28 -6.65 -6.79
N GLU A 77 -12.25 -7.07 -6.06
CA GLU A 77 -11.74 -8.43 -6.12
C GLU A 77 -10.98 -8.76 -4.82
N ILE A 78 -11.06 -10.02 -4.40
CA ILE A 78 -10.30 -10.54 -3.28
C ILE A 78 -9.58 -11.80 -3.77
N ARG A 79 -8.25 -11.83 -3.60
CA ARG A 79 -7.41 -12.97 -3.97
C ARG A 79 -6.58 -13.44 -2.80
N ALA A 80 -6.30 -14.73 -2.76
CA ALA A 80 -5.29 -15.24 -1.85
C ALA A 80 -3.90 -14.94 -2.39
N ARG A 81 -3.04 -14.39 -1.54
CA ARG A 81 -1.64 -14.15 -1.87
C ARG A 81 -0.79 -15.36 -1.53
N ARG A 82 -0.91 -15.87 -0.31
CA ARG A 82 -0.20 -17.06 0.14
C ARG A 82 -0.83 -17.65 1.39
N VAL A 83 -0.61 -18.95 1.58
CA VAL A 83 -0.91 -19.63 2.83
C VAL A 83 0.35 -19.55 3.70
N LEU A 84 0.24 -19.00 4.91
CA LEU A 84 1.38 -18.80 5.80
C LEU A 84 1.85 -20.11 6.45
N GLU A 85 0.95 -21.07 6.61
CA GLU A 85 1.30 -22.41 7.08
C GLU A 85 1.62 -23.33 5.89
N THR A 86 2.88 -23.72 5.76
CA THR A 86 3.37 -24.48 4.60
C THR A 86 2.83 -25.91 4.51
N SER A 87 2.27 -26.44 5.61
CA SER A 87 1.66 -27.77 5.65
C SER A 87 0.37 -27.89 4.86
N PHE A 88 -0.26 -26.77 4.56
CA PHE A 88 -1.55 -26.69 3.87
C PHE A 88 -1.42 -25.86 2.60
N ALA A 89 -2.24 -26.20 1.62
CA ALA A 89 -2.37 -25.43 0.39
C ALA A 89 -3.84 -25.22 0.05
N LEU A 90 -4.14 -24.20 -0.73
CA LEU A 90 -5.49 -23.99 -1.24
C LEU A 90 -5.77 -25.03 -2.31
N ALA A 91 -6.86 -25.78 -2.13
CA ALA A 91 -7.31 -26.78 -3.12
C ALA A 91 -7.93 -26.13 -4.35
N GLN A 92 -8.42 -24.91 -4.21
CA GLN A 92 -9.04 -24.11 -5.27
C GLN A 92 -8.82 -22.63 -4.97
N PRO A 93 -9.01 -21.72 -5.94
CA PRO A 93 -8.95 -20.28 -5.69
C PRO A 93 -9.91 -19.88 -4.58
N ILE A 94 -9.51 -18.90 -3.76
CA ILE A 94 -10.36 -18.41 -2.68
C ILE A 94 -11.68 -17.88 -3.26
N GLN A 95 -12.78 -18.24 -2.61
CA GLN A 95 -14.11 -17.76 -2.99
C GLN A 95 -14.46 -16.56 -2.14
N TRP A 96 -15.10 -15.58 -2.75
CA TRP A 96 -15.55 -14.39 -2.05
C TRP A 96 -16.86 -13.87 -2.64
N GLY A 97 -17.55 -13.07 -1.85
CA GLY A 97 -18.82 -12.49 -2.25
C GLY A 97 -19.32 -11.53 -1.20
N PHE A 98 -20.59 -11.17 -1.31
CA PHE A 98 -21.24 -10.26 -0.36
C PHE A 98 -22.40 -10.99 0.34
N THR A 99 -22.51 -10.74 1.66
CA THR A 99 -23.66 -11.20 2.43
C THR A 99 -24.91 -10.41 2.06
N ALA A 100 -26.09 -10.84 2.55
CA ALA A 100 -27.33 -10.10 2.36
C ALA A 100 -27.27 -8.66 2.88
N ASN A 101 -26.44 -8.40 3.89
CA ASN A 101 -26.19 -7.06 4.45
C ASN A 101 -25.13 -6.26 3.68
N GLY A 102 -24.60 -6.80 2.60
CA GLY A 102 -23.57 -6.13 1.79
C GLY A 102 -22.15 -6.21 2.35
N LYS A 103 -21.91 -7.02 3.37
CA LYS A 103 -20.56 -7.25 3.89
C LYS A 103 -19.81 -8.27 3.03
N PRO A 104 -18.54 -7.98 2.64
CA PRO A 104 -17.75 -8.96 1.93
C PRO A 104 -17.37 -10.14 2.85
N PHE A 105 -17.30 -11.32 2.29
CA PHE A 105 -16.85 -12.53 2.97
C PHE A 105 -15.91 -13.33 2.09
N VAL A 106 -15.10 -14.16 2.71
CA VAL A 106 -14.19 -15.07 2.02
C VAL A 106 -14.37 -16.50 2.53
N VAL A 107 -14.18 -17.47 1.65
CA VAL A 107 -14.24 -18.89 1.93
C VAL A 107 -13.01 -19.56 1.32
N ALA A 108 -12.33 -20.39 2.10
CA ALA A 108 -11.16 -21.12 1.63
C ALA A 108 -11.38 -22.63 1.81
N VAL A 109 -10.90 -23.41 0.83
CA VAL A 109 -10.86 -24.86 0.88
C VAL A 109 -9.40 -25.29 0.81
N PHE A 110 -8.96 -26.05 1.80
CA PHE A 110 -7.55 -26.48 1.93
C PHE A 110 -7.38 -27.95 1.62
N SER A 111 -6.18 -28.32 1.21
CA SER A 111 -5.74 -29.70 1.08
C SER A 111 -4.34 -29.86 1.69
N PRO A 112 -4.14 -30.74 2.69
CA PRO A 112 -5.15 -31.56 3.39
C PRO A 112 -6.11 -30.72 4.25
N VAL A 113 -7.21 -31.33 4.69
CA VAL A 113 -8.21 -30.64 5.52
C VAL A 113 -7.61 -30.30 6.88
N PRO A 114 -7.54 -29.01 7.29
CA PRO A 114 -7.01 -28.63 8.59
C PRO A 114 -8.01 -28.86 9.70
N THR A 115 -7.51 -29.18 10.88
CA THR A 115 -8.33 -29.32 12.11
C THR A 115 -8.43 -28.01 12.88
N THR A 116 -7.52 -27.07 12.62
CA THR A 116 -7.48 -25.73 13.22
C THR A 116 -7.48 -24.68 12.14
N PRO A 117 -7.89 -23.43 12.43
CA PRO A 117 -7.83 -22.36 11.45
C PRO A 117 -6.41 -22.15 10.90
N VAL A 118 -6.29 -21.95 9.60
CA VAL A 118 -5.04 -21.73 8.88
C VAL A 118 -4.91 -20.25 8.53
N GLU A 119 -3.74 -19.67 8.78
CA GLU A 119 -3.48 -18.28 8.45
C GLU A 119 -3.19 -18.11 6.97
N VAL A 120 -3.97 -17.27 6.32
CA VAL A 120 -3.87 -16.97 4.89
C VAL A 120 -3.73 -15.46 4.70
N GLU A 121 -2.80 -15.06 3.87
CA GLU A 121 -2.63 -13.67 3.47
C GLU A 121 -3.43 -13.41 2.19
N ILE A 122 -4.32 -12.43 2.23
CA ILE A 122 -5.18 -12.06 1.12
C ILE A 122 -4.88 -10.66 0.61
N ILE A 123 -5.15 -10.43 -0.66
CA ILE A 123 -5.10 -9.10 -1.29
C ILE A 123 -6.53 -8.69 -1.63
N ILE A 124 -6.91 -7.51 -1.16
CA ILE A 124 -8.21 -6.91 -1.40
C ILE A 124 -8.01 -5.76 -2.37
N LEU A 125 -8.59 -5.86 -3.57
CA LEU A 125 -8.53 -4.82 -4.61
C LEU A 125 -9.79 -3.96 -4.55
N TYR A 126 -9.60 -2.66 -4.60
CA TYR A 126 -10.70 -1.69 -4.55
C TYR A 126 -11.02 -1.05 -5.89
#